data_51cf1f443450c76f12848512033fd70a
#
_entry.id   51cf1f443450c76f12848512033fd70a
#
_cell.length_a   1.000
_cell.length_b   1.000
_cell.length_c   1.000
_cell.angle_alpha   90.00
_cell.angle_beta   90.00
_cell.angle_gamma   90.00
#
_symmetry.space_group_name_H-M   'P 1'
#
loop_
_entity.id
_entity.type
_entity.pdbx_description
1 polymer ?
#
loop_
_entity_poly.entity_id
_entity_poly.type
_entity_poly.pdbx_seq_one_letter_code
_entity_poly.pdbx_strand_id
1 'polypeptide(L)'
;MNIAIIDDVQQDLDALAEAAREHYDQRQISIQLHTFSSPEDFWNSYSPGSYDLIFLDIYIKQANGMDLAAQLREKDDSCALIFVTSSDAFAVASYDVQAAYYLLKPLDTNKLTKVLDSIQIKRAQDTRYIEVICDRTLLPVSYTHLRAHET
;
A
#
# COMPACT_ATOMS: atom_id res chain seq x y z
N MET A 1 0.27 9.01 8.22
CA MET A 1 0.23 7.89 7.27
C MET A 1 1.04 6.74 7.84
N ASN A 2 0.45 5.57 7.91
CA ASN A 2 1.09 4.40 8.49
C ASN A 2 1.49 3.43 7.40
N ILE A 3 2.76 3.02 7.39
CA ILE A 3 3.33 2.18 6.35
C ILE A 3 3.95 0.94 7.00
N ALA A 4 3.67 -0.24 6.43
CA ALA A 4 4.33 -1.48 6.81
C ALA A 4 5.19 -1.98 5.66
N ILE A 5 6.33 -2.56 5.99
CA ILE A 5 7.20 -3.24 5.03
C ILE A 5 7.48 -4.64 5.57
N ILE A 6 7.19 -5.65 4.77
CA ILE A 6 7.39 -7.05 5.16
C ILE A 6 8.33 -7.69 4.16
N ASP A 7 9.53 -8.03 4.61
CA ASP A 7 10.56 -8.65 3.78
C ASP A 7 11.55 -9.37 4.72
N ASP A 8 11.95 -10.58 4.40
CA ASP A 8 12.86 -11.33 5.26
C ASP A 8 14.34 -11.05 4.97
N VAL A 9 14.64 -10.29 3.92
CA VAL A 9 16.01 -9.86 3.61
C VAL A 9 16.22 -8.48 4.22
N GLN A 10 17.01 -8.43 5.28
CA GLN A 10 17.21 -7.18 6.04
C GLN A 10 17.73 -6.04 5.18
N GLN A 11 18.64 -6.34 4.26
CA GLN A 11 19.20 -5.33 3.37
C GLN A 11 18.12 -4.70 2.47
N ASP A 12 17.23 -5.52 1.93
CA ASP A 12 16.14 -5.03 1.09
C ASP A 12 15.14 -4.23 1.91
N LEU A 13 14.85 -4.70 3.11
CA LEU A 13 13.94 -4.03 4.02
C LEU A 13 14.46 -2.65 4.40
N ASP A 14 15.74 -2.56 4.74
CA ASP A 14 16.38 -1.28 5.10
C ASP A 14 16.42 -0.31 3.91
N ALA A 15 16.74 -0.82 2.73
CA ALA A 15 16.81 0.00 1.52
C ALA A 15 15.44 0.60 1.17
N LEU A 16 14.39 -0.20 1.25
CA LEU A 16 13.04 0.27 0.96
C LEU A 16 12.56 1.25 2.04
N ALA A 17 12.85 0.96 3.29
CA ALA A 17 12.48 1.86 4.40
C ALA A 17 13.14 3.23 4.24
N GLU A 18 14.42 3.26 3.90
CA GLU A 18 15.15 4.50 3.70
C GLU A 18 14.59 5.28 2.51
N ALA A 19 14.34 4.59 1.40
CA ALA A 19 13.80 5.23 0.22
C ALA A 19 12.40 5.82 0.48
N ALA A 20 11.56 5.11 1.21
CA ALA A 20 10.23 5.59 1.56
C ALA A 20 10.30 6.80 2.49
N ARG A 21 11.15 6.76 3.51
CA ARG A 21 11.33 7.90 4.42
C ARG A 21 11.80 9.13 3.68
N GLU A 22 12.78 8.99 2.81
CA GLU A 22 13.32 10.10 2.03
C GLU A 22 12.26 10.68 1.10
N HIS A 23 11.49 9.83 0.44
CA HIS A 23 10.42 10.27 -0.45
C HIS A 23 9.40 11.16 0.26
N TYR A 24 8.90 10.69 1.41
CA TYR A 24 7.87 11.42 2.15
C TYR A 24 8.43 12.63 2.88
N ASP A 25 9.67 12.55 3.35
CA ASP A 25 10.34 13.68 3.99
C ASP A 25 10.48 14.86 3.02
N GLN A 26 10.89 14.59 1.79
CA GLN A 26 11.02 15.62 0.77
C GLN A 26 9.68 16.29 0.44
N ARG A 27 8.59 15.60 0.67
CA ARG A 27 7.23 16.09 0.41
C ARG A 27 6.54 16.61 1.66
N GLN A 28 7.26 16.65 2.77
CA GLN A 28 6.75 17.13 4.06
C GLN A 28 5.50 16.37 4.50
N ILE A 29 5.47 15.08 4.22
CA ILE A 29 4.39 14.18 4.64
C ILE A 29 4.89 13.36 5.83
N SER A 30 4.19 13.45 6.95
CA SER A 30 4.54 12.70 8.14
C SER A 30 4.12 11.24 7.98
N ILE A 31 5.03 10.32 8.28
CA ILE A 31 4.77 8.89 8.21
C ILE A 31 5.23 8.18 9.48
N GLN A 32 4.58 7.06 9.77
CA GLN A 32 5.05 6.09 10.75
C GLN A 32 5.32 4.80 9.98
N LEU A 33 6.56 4.35 9.99
CA LEU A 33 6.98 3.23 9.19
C LEU A 33 7.41 2.09 10.10
N HIS A 34 6.81 0.91 9.87
CA HIS A 34 7.08 -0.29 10.64
C HIS A 34 7.60 -1.38 9.72
N THR A 35 8.65 -2.06 10.14
CA THR A 35 9.28 -3.11 9.33
C THR A 35 9.13 -4.45 10.02
N PHE A 36 8.91 -5.49 9.24
CA PHE A 36 8.70 -6.85 9.73
C PHE A 36 9.50 -7.81 8.87
N SER A 37 10.17 -8.76 9.52
CA SER A 37 10.95 -9.76 8.81
C SER A 37 10.20 -11.09 8.64
N SER A 38 9.00 -11.18 9.17
CA SER A 38 8.17 -12.38 9.04
C SER A 38 6.69 -12.02 9.04
N PRO A 39 5.83 -12.87 8.45
CA PRO A 39 4.40 -12.70 8.55
C PRO A 39 3.88 -12.73 9.99
N GLU A 40 4.48 -13.58 10.82
CA GLU A 40 4.08 -13.70 12.22
C GLU A 40 4.23 -12.37 12.95
N ASP A 41 5.39 -11.72 12.81
CA ASP A 41 5.63 -10.42 13.44
C ASP A 41 4.64 -9.38 12.96
N PHE A 42 4.34 -9.38 11.67
CA PHE A 42 3.35 -8.47 11.11
C PHE A 42 1.97 -8.70 11.74
N TRP A 43 1.50 -9.95 11.76
CA TRP A 43 0.17 -10.25 12.29
C TRP A 43 0.05 -9.95 13.78
N ASN A 44 1.13 -10.09 14.54
CA ASN A 44 1.12 -9.78 15.97
C ASN A 44 0.84 -8.31 16.26
N SER A 45 1.19 -7.42 15.34
CA SER A 45 0.97 -5.98 15.51
C SER A 45 -0.19 -5.44 14.68
N TYR A 46 -0.78 -6.27 13.84
CA TYR A 46 -1.78 -5.81 12.88
C TYR A 46 -3.15 -5.62 13.53
N SER A 47 -3.82 -4.56 13.10
CA SER A 47 -5.27 -4.35 13.33
C SER A 47 -5.89 -3.88 12.02
N PRO A 48 -7.14 -4.23 11.71
CA PRO A 48 -7.79 -3.74 10.49
C PRO A 48 -7.76 -2.22 10.44
N GLY A 49 -7.36 -1.69 9.30
CA GLY A 49 -7.28 -0.24 9.09
C GLY A 49 -6.05 0.40 9.70
N SER A 50 -5.14 -0.35 10.31
CA SER A 50 -3.96 0.22 10.97
C SER A 50 -2.89 0.71 10.00
N TYR A 51 -2.89 0.24 8.77
CA TYR A 51 -1.91 0.64 7.75
C TYR A 51 -2.58 1.24 6.53
N ASP A 52 -2.00 2.31 6.02
CA ASP A 52 -2.43 2.95 4.78
C ASP A 52 -1.77 2.34 3.56
N LEU A 53 -0.53 1.90 3.73
CA LEU A 53 0.30 1.36 2.66
C LEU A 53 1.11 0.18 3.19
N ILE A 54 1.11 -0.91 2.44
CA ILE A 54 1.87 -2.10 2.81
C ILE A 54 2.73 -2.52 1.63
N PHE A 55 4.04 -2.60 1.86
CA PHE A 55 4.98 -3.20 0.92
C PHE A 55 5.23 -4.64 1.35
N LEU A 56 5.16 -5.56 0.42
CA LEU A 56 5.21 -6.98 0.73
C LEU A 56 6.04 -7.73 -0.30
N ASP A 57 7.02 -8.49 0.17
CA ASP A 57 7.72 -9.44 -0.68
C ASP A 57 6.90 -10.73 -0.76
N ILE A 58 6.92 -11.37 -1.91
CA ILE A 58 6.23 -12.64 -2.12
C ILE A 58 7.06 -13.79 -1.55
N TYR A 59 8.38 -13.74 -1.77
CA TYR A 59 9.28 -14.82 -1.30
C TYR A 59 9.80 -14.51 0.09
N ILE A 60 8.99 -14.82 1.09
CA ILE A 60 9.37 -14.66 2.48
C ILE A 60 9.71 -16.03 3.03
N LYS A 61 10.77 -16.10 3.85
CA LYS A 61 11.23 -17.35 4.38
C LYS A 61 10.11 -18.13 5.04
N GLN A 62 9.89 -19.37 4.62
CA GLN A 62 8.87 -20.29 5.14
C GLN A 62 7.43 -19.81 4.94
N ALA A 63 7.21 -18.81 4.09
CA ALA A 63 5.88 -18.29 3.84
C ALA A 63 5.79 -17.73 2.44
N ASN A 64 4.58 -17.48 1.99
CA ASN A 64 4.31 -16.86 0.69
C ASN A 64 3.55 -15.57 0.90
N GLY A 65 4.10 -14.46 0.38
CA GLY A 65 3.46 -13.15 0.49
C GLY A 65 2.10 -13.08 -0.18
N MET A 66 1.84 -13.88 -1.20
CA MET A 66 0.50 -13.92 -1.81
C MET A 66 -0.54 -14.44 -0.83
N ASP A 67 -0.18 -15.43 -0.02
CA ASP A 67 -1.09 -15.94 1.01
C ASP A 67 -1.35 -14.90 2.08
N LEU A 68 -0.33 -14.18 2.49
CA LEU A 68 -0.47 -13.08 3.44
C LEU A 68 -1.39 -12.00 2.87
N ALA A 69 -1.21 -11.64 1.61
CA ALA A 69 -2.02 -10.64 0.94
C ALA A 69 -3.49 -11.06 0.86
N ALA A 70 -3.75 -12.33 0.56
CA ALA A 70 -5.12 -12.85 0.51
C ALA A 70 -5.78 -12.77 1.90
N GLN A 71 -5.07 -13.14 2.94
CA GLN A 71 -5.58 -13.03 4.32
C GLN A 71 -5.81 -11.57 4.70
N LEU A 72 -4.92 -10.68 4.28
CA LEU A 72 -5.06 -9.26 4.55
C LEU A 72 -6.34 -8.71 3.91
N ARG A 73 -6.63 -9.08 2.67
CA ARG A 73 -7.81 -8.59 1.96
C ARG A 73 -9.13 -9.07 2.57
N GLU A 74 -9.12 -10.17 3.30
CA GLU A 74 -10.28 -10.59 4.06
C GLU A 74 -10.57 -9.66 5.24
N LYS A 75 -9.56 -8.95 5.71
CA LYS A 75 -9.64 -8.07 6.87
C LYS A 75 -9.69 -6.59 6.52
N ASP A 76 -9.07 -6.21 5.43
CA ASP A 76 -8.92 -4.81 5.00
C ASP A 76 -8.75 -4.78 3.50
N ASP A 77 -9.73 -4.23 2.80
CA ASP A 77 -9.70 -4.08 1.35
C ASP A 77 -9.31 -2.67 0.92
N SER A 78 -9.02 -1.78 1.85
CA SER A 78 -8.79 -0.36 1.55
C SER A 78 -7.33 0.05 1.54
N CYS A 79 -6.44 -0.67 2.23
CA CYS A 79 -5.03 -0.30 2.25
C CYS A 79 -4.39 -0.49 0.87
N ALA A 80 -3.44 0.38 0.52
CA ALA A 80 -2.68 0.21 -0.70
C ALA A 80 -1.65 -0.90 -0.49
N LEU A 81 -1.62 -1.87 -1.40
CA LEU A 81 -0.70 -3.00 -1.33
C LEU A 81 0.24 -2.95 -2.52
N ILE A 82 1.54 -2.95 -2.25
CA ILE A 82 2.57 -2.95 -3.28
C ILE A 82 3.47 -4.16 -3.06
N PHE A 83 3.57 -5.02 -4.06
CA PHE A 83 4.55 -6.09 -4.02
C PHE A 83 5.91 -5.57 -4.47
N VAL A 84 6.96 -5.94 -3.73
CA VAL A 84 8.35 -5.67 -4.11
C VAL A 84 9.09 -7.00 -4.02
N THR A 85 9.38 -7.59 -5.15
CA THR A 85 9.85 -8.97 -5.20
C THR A 85 10.83 -9.20 -6.34
N SER A 86 11.57 -10.28 -6.28
CA SER A 86 12.61 -10.59 -7.29
C SER A 86 12.08 -11.32 -8.53
N SER A 87 10.81 -11.70 -8.56
CA SER A 87 10.24 -12.46 -9.68
C SER A 87 8.93 -11.86 -10.16
N ASP A 88 8.68 -11.92 -11.45
CA ASP A 88 7.42 -11.47 -12.03
C ASP A 88 6.36 -12.60 -12.09
N ALA A 89 6.68 -13.76 -11.55
CA ALA A 89 5.81 -14.94 -11.66
C ALA A 89 4.40 -14.74 -11.10
N PHE A 90 4.25 -13.83 -10.13
CA PHE A 90 2.95 -13.58 -9.48
C PHE A 90 2.30 -12.27 -9.90
N ALA A 91 2.82 -11.62 -10.94
CA ALA A 91 2.30 -10.31 -11.36
C ALA A 91 0.81 -10.38 -11.73
N VAL A 92 0.40 -11.42 -12.47
CA VAL A 92 -1.01 -11.60 -12.84
C VAL A 92 -1.85 -11.90 -11.61
N ALA A 93 -1.38 -12.81 -10.75
CA ALA A 93 -2.11 -13.17 -9.53
C ALA A 93 -2.28 -12.00 -8.56
N SER A 94 -1.41 -10.99 -8.63
CA SER A 94 -1.50 -9.82 -7.76
C SER A 94 -2.80 -9.04 -7.95
N TYR A 95 -3.44 -9.15 -9.10
CA TYR A 95 -4.75 -8.53 -9.33
C TYR A 95 -5.82 -9.12 -8.41
N ASP A 96 -5.73 -10.40 -8.08
CA ASP A 96 -6.72 -11.07 -7.25
C ASP A 96 -6.74 -10.53 -5.82
N VAL A 97 -5.62 -9.97 -5.37
CA VAL A 97 -5.51 -9.34 -4.04
C VAL A 97 -5.56 -7.82 -4.14
N GLN A 98 -5.94 -7.30 -5.31
CA GLN A 98 -6.10 -5.87 -5.53
C GLN A 98 -4.81 -5.09 -5.20
N ALA A 99 -3.66 -5.61 -5.62
CA ALA A 99 -2.41 -4.90 -5.47
C ALA A 99 -2.45 -3.62 -6.30
N ALA A 100 -2.00 -2.52 -5.72
CA ALA A 100 -1.90 -1.25 -6.43
C ALA A 100 -0.78 -1.29 -7.46
N TYR A 101 0.35 -1.89 -7.09
CA TYR A 101 1.52 -1.99 -7.96
C TYR A 101 2.33 -3.23 -7.64
N TYR A 102 3.16 -3.63 -8.61
CA TYR A 102 4.06 -4.77 -8.51
C TYR A 102 5.43 -4.31 -8.98
N LEU A 103 6.39 -4.22 -8.07
CA LEU A 103 7.74 -3.74 -8.39
C LEU A 103 8.74 -4.87 -8.30
N LEU A 104 9.66 -4.92 -9.26
CA LEU A 104 10.72 -5.92 -9.27
C LEU A 104 11.96 -5.41 -8.57
N LYS A 105 12.63 -6.29 -7.82
CA LYS A 105 13.97 -6.02 -7.30
C LYS A 105 15.00 -6.19 -8.42
N PRO A 106 16.09 -5.46 -8.43
CA PRO A 106 16.50 -4.45 -7.46
C PRO A 106 15.62 -3.20 -7.53
N LEU A 107 15.43 -2.56 -6.37
CA LEU A 107 14.53 -1.40 -6.26
C LEU A 107 15.03 -0.25 -7.12
N ASP A 108 14.16 0.21 -8.02
CA ASP A 108 14.40 1.41 -8.83
C ASP A 108 13.72 2.57 -8.13
N THR A 109 14.50 3.50 -7.59
CA THR A 109 13.95 4.63 -6.83
C THR A 109 13.09 5.54 -7.68
N ASN A 110 13.36 5.66 -8.98
CA ASN A 110 12.51 6.46 -9.87
C ASN A 110 11.13 5.84 -10.04
N LYS A 111 11.07 4.52 -10.19
CA LYS A 111 9.78 3.82 -10.26
C LYS A 111 9.03 3.92 -8.94
N LEU A 112 9.73 3.77 -7.83
CA LEU A 112 9.14 3.90 -6.50
C LEU A 112 8.54 5.29 -6.31
N THR A 113 9.27 6.33 -6.68
CA THR A 113 8.79 7.71 -6.58
C THR A 113 7.48 7.90 -7.36
N LYS A 114 7.42 7.41 -8.59
CA LYS A 114 6.21 7.51 -9.41
C LYS A 114 5.03 6.80 -8.78
N VAL A 115 5.27 5.60 -8.25
CA VAL A 115 4.24 4.80 -7.61
C VAL A 115 3.70 5.50 -6.37
N LEU A 116 4.60 5.99 -5.51
CA LEU A 116 4.20 6.66 -4.27
C LEU A 116 3.48 7.97 -4.54
N ASP A 117 3.93 8.73 -5.53
CA ASP A 117 3.22 9.96 -5.94
C ASP A 117 1.82 9.64 -6.46
N SER A 118 1.68 8.59 -7.25
CA SER A 118 0.38 8.16 -7.77
C SER A 118 -0.59 7.79 -6.65
N ILE A 119 -0.12 7.06 -5.65
CA ILE A 119 -0.93 6.68 -4.50
C ILE A 119 -1.34 7.92 -3.71
N GLN A 120 -0.44 8.87 -3.52
CA GLN A 120 -0.73 10.09 -2.77
C GLN A 120 -1.78 10.95 -3.48
N ILE A 121 -1.69 11.07 -4.79
CA ILE A 121 -2.68 11.81 -5.58
C ILE A 121 -4.05 11.16 -5.43
N LYS A 122 -4.13 9.85 -5.53
CA LYS A 122 -5.38 9.12 -5.38
C LYS A 122 -5.98 9.33 -3.99
N ARG A 123 -5.16 9.27 -2.95
CA ARG A 123 -5.62 9.52 -1.58
C ARG A 123 -6.18 10.94 -1.41
N ALA A 124 -5.52 11.93 -1.98
CA ALA A 124 -5.97 13.31 -1.91
C ALA A 124 -7.31 13.49 -2.65
N GLN A 125 -7.47 12.84 -3.80
CA GLN A 125 -8.71 12.87 -4.56
C GLN A 125 -9.85 12.19 -3.79
N ASP A 126 -9.58 11.05 -3.20
CA ASP A 126 -10.57 10.33 -2.40
C ASP A 126 -11.02 11.16 -1.21
N THR A 127 -10.09 11.84 -0.55
CA THR A 127 -10.39 12.71 0.57
C THR A 127 -11.27 13.88 0.14
N ARG A 128 -10.91 14.52 -0.96
CA ARG A 128 -11.72 15.63 -1.50
C ARG A 128 -13.12 15.17 -1.89
N TYR A 129 -13.21 13.98 -2.45
CA TYR A 129 -14.46 13.43 -2.84
C TYR A 129 -15.38 13.21 -1.63
N ILE A 130 -14.83 12.68 -0.55
CA ILE A 130 -15.57 12.50 0.69
C ILE A 130 -16.04 13.83 1.25
N GLU A 131 -15.20 14.85 1.24
CA GLU A 131 -15.55 16.18 1.68
C GLU A 131 -16.72 16.76 0.88
N VAL A 132 -16.69 16.62 -0.44
CA VAL A 132 -17.76 17.07 -1.30
C VAL A 132 -19.08 16.35 -0.96
N ILE A 133 -19.03 15.06 -0.70
CA ILE A 133 -20.21 14.32 -0.30
C ILE A 133 -20.74 14.85 1.03
N CYS A 134 -19.86 15.03 2.00
CA CYS A 134 -20.27 15.54 3.31
C CYS A 134 -20.90 16.92 3.21
N ASP A 135 -20.31 17.81 2.43
CA ASP A 135 -20.87 19.13 2.20
C ASP A 135 -22.23 19.07 1.55
N ARG A 136 -22.43 18.07 0.75
CA ARG A 136 -23.62 17.92 -0.02
C ARG A 136 -24.69 17.05 0.60
N THR A 137 -24.47 16.54 1.77
CA THR A 137 -25.55 15.93 2.52
C THR A 137 -26.62 16.93 2.84
N LEU A 138 -26.26 18.21 2.82
CA LEU A 138 -27.21 19.29 3.02
C LEU A 138 -27.88 19.69 1.73
N LEU A 139 -27.43 19.17 0.62
CA LEU A 139 -27.94 19.48 -0.70
C LEU A 139 -28.18 18.20 -1.43
N PRO A 140 -29.13 18.16 -2.30
CA PRO A 140 -29.27 17.02 -3.19
C PRO A 140 -28.09 17.00 -4.12
N VAL A 141 -27.25 16.05 -3.92
CA VAL A 141 -26.09 16.03 -4.63
C VAL A 141 -26.07 15.14 -5.71
N SER A 142 -25.45 15.51 -6.69
CA SER A 142 -24.95 14.59 -7.63
C SER A 142 -23.52 14.35 -7.38
N TYR A 143 -23.09 13.19 -7.42
CA TYR A 143 -21.84 12.86 -7.27
C TYR A 143 -21.46 12.03 -8.35
N THR A 144 -20.73 12.40 -8.95
CA THR A 144 -20.47 11.70 -10.05
C THR A 144 -19.73 10.53 -9.98
N HIS A 145 -19.63 9.95 -9.89
CA HIS A 145 -18.97 9.03 -9.94
C HIS A 145 -18.63 8.39 -8.99
N LEU A 146 -18.89 8.10 -8.34
CA LEU A 146 -18.39 7.66 -7.50
C LEU A 146 -18.25 6.46 -7.58
N ARG A 147 -18.56 6.29 -8.03
CA ARG A 147 -18.29 5.59 -8.31
C ARG A 147 -18.71 5.02 -8.68
N ALA A 148 -19.04 5.43 -8.63
CA ALA A 148 -19.27 5.48 -9.04
C ALA A 148 -19.63 5.07 -9.18
N HIS A 149 -19.94 5.30 -8.76
CA HIS A 149 -20.19 5.47 -9.13
C HIS A 149 -20.41 5.57 -9.19
N GLU A 150 -20.67 5.72 -8.89
CA GLU A 150 -20.85 6.31 -9.22
C GLU A 150 -20.86 6.61 -9.45
N THR A 151 -21.30 6.63 -9.08
CA THR A 151 -21.37 7.28 -9.47
C THR A 151 -21.31 7.34 -9.79
#